data_ff5b5bc3942e6aa2d781b072cdde2a1c
#
_entry.id   ff5b5bc3942e6aa2d781b072cdde2a1c
#
_cell.length_a   1.000
_cell.length_b   1.000
_cell.length_c   1.000
_cell.angle_alpha   90.00
_cell.angle_beta   90.00
_cell.angle_gamma   90.00
#
_symmetry.space_group_name_H-M   'P 1'
#
loop_
_entity.id
_entity.type
_entity.pdbx_description
1 polymer ?
#
loop_
_entity_poly.entity_id
_entity_poly.type
_entity_poly.pdbx_seq_one_letter_code
_entity_poly.pdbx_strand_id
1 'polypeptide(L)'
;MVFQNYALYPHMTVYKNMAFGLELRKTPKDEIDKRVREAARVLDIEHLLDRKPKALSGGQRQRVALGRAMVRNPAVFLLDEPLSNLDAKLRTSMRTEIIKLHQKLGTTFIYVTHDQTEAMTMGDRIVVMKDGMIQQVDTPQ
;
A
#
# COMPACT_ATOMS: atom_id res chain seq x y z
N MET A 1 -3.90 6.17 3.17
CA MET A 1 -2.47 6.34 3.44
C MET A 1 -1.86 5.06 3.99
N VAL A 2 -0.69 4.68 3.52
CA VAL A 2 0.04 3.50 3.99
C VAL A 2 1.29 3.99 4.72
N PHE A 3 1.41 3.62 5.99
CA PHE A 3 2.51 4.06 6.85
C PHE A 3 3.70 3.11 6.79
N GLN A 4 4.86 3.58 7.23
CA GLN A 4 6.10 2.83 7.27
C GLN A 4 6.01 1.54 8.10
N ASN A 5 5.25 1.56 9.20
CA ASN A 5 5.01 0.39 10.07
C ASN A 5 3.71 -0.33 9.73
N TYR A 6 3.04 0.05 8.63
CA TYR A 6 1.77 -0.47 8.12
C TYR A 6 0.54 -0.19 9.00
N ALA A 7 0.70 0.10 10.29
CA ALA A 7 -0.37 0.46 11.23
C ALA A 7 -1.56 -0.51 11.23
N LEU A 8 -1.29 -1.80 11.13
CA LEU A 8 -2.33 -2.83 11.19
C LEU A 8 -2.80 -3.05 12.63
N TYR A 9 -4.09 -3.33 12.79
CA TYR A 9 -4.66 -3.66 14.10
C TYR A 9 -4.34 -5.11 14.43
N PRO A 10 -3.50 -5.39 15.46
CA PRO A 10 -2.98 -6.74 15.70
C PRO A 10 -4.02 -7.73 16.19
N HIS A 11 -5.11 -7.25 16.77
CA HIS A 11 -6.20 -8.08 17.28
C HIS A 11 -7.25 -8.44 16.23
N MET A 12 -7.17 -7.82 15.04
CA MET A 12 -8.09 -8.05 13.94
C MET A 12 -7.48 -8.97 12.89
N THR A 13 -8.32 -9.78 12.23
CA THR A 13 -7.91 -10.54 11.05
C THR A 13 -7.58 -9.60 9.89
N VAL A 14 -6.97 -10.16 8.85
CA VAL A 14 -6.72 -9.41 7.61
C VAL A 14 -8.02 -8.84 7.05
N TYR A 15 -9.07 -9.67 6.99
CA TYR A 15 -10.39 -9.23 6.55
C TYR A 15 -10.89 -8.02 7.34
N LYS A 16 -10.85 -8.10 8.66
CA LYS A 16 -11.32 -7.02 9.55
C LYS A 16 -10.47 -5.76 9.39
N ASN A 17 -9.16 -5.89 9.25
CA ASN A 17 -8.28 -4.76 8.97
C ASN A 17 -8.69 -4.03 7.70
N MET A 18 -8.98 -4.78 6.64
CA MET A 18 -9.37 -4.20 5.36
C MET A 18 -10.78 -3.59 5.40
N ALA A 19 -11.69 -4.23 6.12
CA ALA A 19 -13.09 -3.81 6.20
C ALA A 19 -13.34 -2.65 7.16
N PHE A 20 -12.45 -2.40 8.09
CA PHE A 20 -12.69 -1.50 9.24
C PHE A 20 -13.17 -0.10 8.83
N GLY A 21 -12.52 0.52 7.87
CA GLY A 21 -12.92 1.86 7.42
C GLY A 21 -14.31 1.90 6.79
N LEU A 22 -14.68 0.83 6.08
CA LEU A 22 -16.01 0.70 5.48
C LEU A 22 -17.08 0.44 6.53
N GLU A 23 -16.75 -0.34 7.57
CA GLU A 23 -17.65 -0.58 8.70
C GLU A 23 -17.97 0.72 9.44
N LEU A 24 -16.97 1.57 9.65
CA LEU A 24 -17.14 2.88 10.30
C LEU A 24 -18.06 3.80 9.50
N ARG A 25 -18.07 3.67 8.18
CA ARG A 25 -18.95 4.43 7.28
C ARG A 25 -20.33 3.80 7.15
N LYS A 26 -20.60 2.72 7.88
CA LYS A 26 -21.86 1.98 7.83
C LYS A 26 -22.19 1.46 6.43
N THR A 27 -21.17 1.08 5.68
CA THR A 27 -21.32 0.44 4.38
C THR A 27 -22.06 -0.90 4.53
N PRO A 28 -22.98 -1.27 3.65
CA PRO A 28 -23.67 -2.57 3.71
C PRO A 28 -22.68 -3.74 3.68
N LYS A 29 -22.97 -4.80 4.44
CA LYS A 29 -22.07 -5.97 4.60
C LYS A 29 -21.73 -6.65 3.29
N ASP A 30 -22.67 -6.78 2.37
CA ASP A 30 -22.46 -7.37 1.06
C ASP A 30 -21.51 -6.53 0.21
N GLU A 31 -21.61 -5.22 0.29
CA GLU A 31 -20.70 -4.30 -0.40
C GLU A 31 -19.30 -4.37 0.19
N ILE A 32 -19.18 -4.42 1.52
CA ILE A 32 -17.89 -4.60 2.21
C ILE A 32 -17.23 -5.89 1.75
N ASP A 33 -17.96 -7.00 1.78
CA ASP A 33 -17.42 -8.31 1.39
C ASP A 33 -16.91 -8.30 -0.05
N LYS A 34 -17.69 -7.72 -0.96
CA LYS A 34 -17.30 -7.59 -2.36
C LYS A 34 -16.01 -6.82 -2.52
N ARG A 35 -15.90 -5.63 -1.90
CA ARG A 35 -14.71 -4.77 -2.01
C ARG A 35 -13.47 -5.41 -1.38
N VAL A 36 -13.62 -6.02 -0.22
CA VAL A 36 -12.50 -6.69 0.46
C VAL A 36 -11.98 -7.84 -0.39
N ARG A 37 -12.86 -8.68 -0.92
CA ARG A 37 -12.46 -9.83 -1.72
C ARG A 37 -11.85 -9.42 -3.06
N GLU A 38 -12.34 -8.38 -3.70
CA GLU A 38 -11.75 -7.85 -4.92
C GLU A 38 -10.33 -7.33 -4.68
N ALA A 39 -10.13 -6.54 -3.62
CA ALA A 39 -8.82 -6.04 -3.26
C ALA A 39 -7.86 -7.18 -2.89
N ALA A 40 -8.33 -8.14 -2.12
CA ALA A 40 -7.52 -9.30 -1.73
C ALA A 40 -7.09 -10.13 -2.96
N ARG A 41 -7.95 -10.25 -3.95
CA ARG A 41 -7.66 -10.96 -5.19
C ARG A 41 -6.59 -10.23 -6.00
N VAL A 42 -6.71 -8.91 -6.13
CA VAL A 42 -5.72 -8.07 -6.84
C VAL A 42 -4.35 -8.18 -6.19
N LEU A 43 -4.29 -8.26 -4.86
CA LEU A 43 -3.05 -8.30 -4.08
C LEU A 43 -2.57 -9.73 -3.79
N ASP A 44 -3.31 -10.74 -4.24
CA ASP A 44 -2.99 -12.15 -4.01
C ASP A 44 -2.86 -12.48 -2.51
N ILE A 45 -3.80 -12.00 -1.72
CA ILE A 45 -3.86 -12.26 -0.27
C ILE A 45 -5.19 -12.87 0.17
N GLU A 46 -6.00 -13.37 -0.76
CA GLU A 46 -7.30 -13.98 -0.47
C GLU A 46 -7.19 -15.13 0.56
N HIS A 47 -6.13 -15.92 0.42
CA HIS A 47 -5.85 -17.05 1.32
C HIS A 47 -5.42 -16.61 2.72
N LEU A 48 -5.18 -15.33 2.95
CA LEU A 48 -4.73 -14.79 4.22
C LEU A 48 -5.83 -14.07 5.01
N LEU A 49 -7.03 -13.96 4.46
CA LEU A 49 -8.11 -13.13 5.04
C LEU A 49 -8.47 -13.49 6.48
N ASP A 50 -8.33 -14.76 6.88
CA ASP A 50 -8.66 -15.21 8.23
C ASP A 50 -7.47 -15.15 9.21
N ARG A 51 -6.29 -14.75 8.75
CA ARG A 51 -5.09 -14.65 9.58
C ARG A 51 -5.01 -13.30 10.27
N LYS A 52 -4.26 -13.25 11.39
CA LYS A 52 -3.92 -12.01 12.08
C LYS A 52 -2.53 -11.53 11.68
N PRO A 53 -2.21 -10.23 11.84
CA PRO A 53 -0.93 -9.67 11.38
C PRO A 53 0.32 -10.41 11.87
N LYS A 54 0.31 -10.96 13.09
CA LYS A 54 1.48 -11.71 13.61
C LYS A 54 1.82 -12.97 12.81
N ALA A 55 0.86 -13.51 12.07
CA ALA A 55 1.04 -14.70 11.24
C ALA A 55 1.47 -14.37 9.81
N LEU A 56 1.81 -13.10 9.53
CA LEU A 56 2.14 -12.62 8.20
C LEU A 56 3.62 -12.21 8.11
N SER A 57 4.19 -12.39 6.91
CA SER A 57 5.49 -11.80 6.58
C SER A 57 5.40 -10.28 6.42
N GLY A 58 6.56 -9.60 6.35
CA GLY A 58 6.59 -8.16 6.10
C GLY A 58 5.92 -7.76 4.80
N GLY A 59 6.17 -8.50 3.71
CA GLY A 59 5.53 -8.25 2.42
C GLY A 59 4.02 -8.48 2.45
N GLN A 60 3.57 -9.51 3.17
CA GLN A 60 2.15 -9.77 3.34
C GLN A 60 1.46 -8.66 4.13
N ARG A 61 2.08 -8.19 5.21
CA ARG A 61 1.55 -7.04 5.97
C ARG A 61 1.43 -5.80 5.12
N GLN A 62 2.41 -5.55 4.27
CA GLN A 62 2.36 -4.41 3.36
C GLN A 62 1.19 -4.54 2.38
N ARG A 63 0.97 -5.72 1.81
CA ARG A 63 -0.16 -5.96 0.91
C ARG A 63 -1.49 -5.74 1.61
N VAL A 64 -1.61 -6.14 2.88
CA VAL A 64 -2.82 -5.88 3.68
C VAL A 64 -3.03 -4.38 3.86
N ALA A 65 -1.97 -3.63 4.16
CA ALA A 65 -2.05 -2.18 4.31
C ALA A 65 -2.47 -1.50 2.99
N LEU A 66 -1.94 -1.95 1.86
CA LEU A 66 -2.37 -1.49 0.53
C LEU A 66 -3.84 -1.82 0.28
N GLY A 67 -4.26 -3.04 0.61
CA GLY A 67 -5.64 -3.48 0.46
C GLY A 67 -6.61 -2.66 1.30
N ARG A 68 -6.23 -2.33 2.52
CA ARG A 68 -7.02 -1.47 3.39
C ARG A 68 -7.26 -0.09 2.77
N ALA A 69 -6.27 0.45 2.08
CA ALA A 69 -6.41 1.71 1.34
C ALA A 69 -7.28 1.53 0.09
N MET A 70 -7.08 0.42 -0.64
CA MET A 70 -7.80 0.15 -1.90
C MET A 70 -9.30 0.01 -1.74
N VAL A 71 -9.76 -0.64 -0.68
CA VAL A 71 -11.21 -0.88 -0.48
C VAL A 71 -12.01 0.42 -0.35
N ARG A 72 -11.34 1.51 -0.03
CA ARG A 72 -11.96 2.83 0.10
C ARG A 72 -12.09 3.56 -1.24
N ASN A 73 -11.60 2.99 -2.33
CA ASN A 73 -11.56 3.60 -3.67
C ASN A 73 -10.96 5.01 -3.64
N PRO A 74 -9.70 5.17 -3.22
CA PRO A 74 -9.11 6.49 -3.06
C PRO A 74 -8.83 7.14 -4.41
N ALA A 75 -8.92 8.47 -4.45
CA ALA A 75 -8.46 9.25 -5.60
C ALA A 75 -6.93 9.30 -5.67
N VAL A 76 -6.27 9.22 -4.52
CA VAL A 76 -4.81 9.29 -4.40
C VAL A 76 -4.36 8.30 -3.33
N PHE A 77 -3.31 7.51 -3.63
CA PHE A 77 -2.61 6.70 -2.64
C PHE A 77 -1.43 7.46 -2.07
N LEU A 78 -1.32 7.51 -0.75
CA LEU A 78 -0.19 8.12 -0.04
C LEU A 78 0.63 7.00 0.60
N LEU A 79 1.86 6.79 0.12
CA LEU A 79 2.76 5.74 0.58
C LEU A 79 3.97 6.40 1.25
N ASP A 80 4.07 6.27 2.57
CA ASP A 80 5.13 6.88 3.36
C ASP A 80 6.20 5.86 3.72
N GLU A 81 7.27 5.83 2.95
CA GLU A 81 8.41 4.91 3.10
C GLU A 81 7.97 3.44 3.26
N PRO A 82 7.12 2.92 2.36
CA PRO A 82 6.47 1.62 2.60
C PRO A 82 7.43 0.44 2.56
N LEU A 83 8.62 0.59 2.00
CA LEU A 83 9.59 -0.51 1.83
C LEU A 83 10.80 -0.41 2.77
N SER A 84 10.87 0.63 3.61
CA SER A 84 12.07 0.90 4.41
C SER A 84 12.40 -0.17 5.44
N ASN A 85 11.39 -0.91 5.93
CA ASN A 85 11.57 -1.95 6.95
C ASN A 85 11.77 -3.35 6.38
N LEU A 86 11.89 -3.48 5.06
CA LEU A 86 12.04 -4.78 4.40
C LEU A 86 13.50 -5.03 4.05
N ASP A 87 13.90 -6.33 3.99
CA ASP A 87 15.23 -6.70 3.49
C ASP A 87 15.37 -6.39 1.99
N ALA A 88 16.60 -6.40 1.46
CA ALA A 88 16.89 -5.98 0.10
C ALA A 88 16.15 -6.81 -0.97
N LYS A 89 16.06 -8.12 -0.76
CA LYS A 89 15.40 -9.02 -1.72
C LYS A 89 13.89 -8.78 -1.76
N LEU A 90 13.27 -8.71 -0.59
CA LEU A 90 11.84 -8.47 -0.47
C LEU A 90 11.49 -7.06 -0.96
N ARG A 91 12.34 -6.08 -0.67
CA ARG A 91 12.16 -4.71 -1.16
C ARG A 91 12.10 -4.65 -2.68
N THR A 92 13.02 -5.33 -3.37
CA THR A 92 13.03 -5.40 -4.83
C THR A 92 11.75 -6.03 -5.36
N SER A 93 11.32 -7.13 -4.77
CA SER A 93 10.09 -7.82 -5.15
C SER A 93 8.87 -6.92 -4.96
N MET A 94 8.77 -6.28 -3.81
CA MET A 94 7.63 -5.41 -3.49
C MET A 94 7.61 -4.14 -4.33
N ARG A 95 8.76 -3.63 -4.72
CA ARG A 95 8.87 -2.50 -5.64
C ARG A 95 8.18 -2.83 -6.97
N THR A 96 8.47 -4.00 -7.52
CA THR A 96 7.82 -4.50 -8.73
C THR A 96 6.31 -4.64 -8.55
N GLU A 97 5.87 -5.17 -7.42
CA GLU A 97 4.45 -5.32 -7.13
C GLU A 97 3.71 -3.98 -7.07
N ILE A 98 4.31 -2.98 -6.44
CA ILE A 98 3.72 -1.63 -6.36
C ILE A 98 3.62 -0.99 -7.73
N ILE A 99 4.64 -1.14 -8.57
CA ILE A 99 4.61 -0.64 -9.95
C ILE A 99 3.46 -1.27 -10.73
N LYS A 100 3.33 -2.58 -10.65
CA LYS A 100 2.22 -3.31 -11.30
C LYS A 100 0.87 -2.85 -10.80
N LEU A 101 0.74 -2.67 -9.50
CA LEU A 101 -0.49 -2.20 -8.88
C LEU A 101 -0.87 -0.81 -9.37
N HIS A 102 0.10 0.09 -9.43
CA HIS A 102 -0.09 1.43 -9.97
C HIS A 102 -0.62 1.40 -11.41
N GLN A 103 0.02 0.59 -12.26
CA GLN A 103 -0.40 0.45 -13.64
C GLN A 103 -1.82 -0.11 -13.75
N LYS A 104 -2.14 -1.08 -12.91
CA LYS A 104 -3.44 -1.74 -12.92
C LYS A 104 -4.58 -0.82 -12.46
N LEU A 105 -4.33 -0.04 -11.42
CA LEU A 105 -5.36 0.84 -10.83
C LEU A 105 -5.52 2.17 -11.59
N GLY A 106 -4.47 2.64 -12.27
CA GLY A 106 -4.51 3.92 -12.98
C GLY A 106 -4.71 5.13 -12.06
N THR A 107 -4.55 4.96 -10.75
CA THR A 107 -4.74 6.01 -9.74
C THR A 107 -3.42 6.72 -9.47
N THR A 108 -3.47 7.97 -9.05
CA THR A 108 -2.27 8.72 -8.67
C THR A 108 -1.69 8.18 -7.36
N PHE A 109 -0.40 7.88 -7.37
CA PHE A 109 0.35 7.46 -6.19
C PHE A 109 1.34 8.56 -5.82
N ILE A 110 1.37 8.94 -4.55
CA ILE A 110 2.41 9.77 -3.97
C ILE A 110 3.26 8.87 -3.07
N TYR A 111 4.52 8.73 -3.42
CA TYR A 111 5.44 7.79 -2.80
C TYR A 111 6.61 8.53 -2.18
N VAL A 112 6.76 8.43 -0.86
CA VAL A 112 7.84 9.05 -0.11
C VAL A 112 8.93 8.01 0.12
N THR A 113 10.17 8.35 -0.23
CA THR A 113 11.33 7.45 -0.04
C THR A 113 12.61 8.23 0.17
N HIS A 114 13.55 7.65 0.91
CA HIS A 114 14.93 8.11 0.99
C HIS A 114 15.85 7.38 0.00
N ASP A 115 15.34 6.37 -0.68
CA ASP A 115 16.09 5.54 -1.61
C ASP A 115 15.99 6.09 -3.02
N GLN A 116 17.13 6.56 -3.56
CA GLN A 116 17.18 7.13 -4.90
C GLN A 116 16.80 6.12 -5.99
N THR A 117 17.17 4.87 -5.80
CA THR A 117 16.83 3.79 -6.75
C THR A 117 15.31 3.60 -6.83
N GLU A 118 14.62 3.61 -5.69
CA GLU A 118 13.17 3.54 -5.67
C GLU A 118 12.55 4.73 -6.42
N ALA A 119 13.01 5.95 -6.13
CA ALA A 119 12.49 7.15 -6.78
C ALA A 119 12.67 7.09 -8.30
N MET A 120 13.88 6.74 -8.75
CA MET A 120 14.22 6.72 -10.18
C MET A 120 13.52 5.60 -10.96
N THR A 121 13.25 4.46 -10.31
CA THR A 121 12.64 3.32 -11.00
C THR A 121 11.12 3.33 -10.95
N MET A 122 10.53 3.93 -9.92
CA MET A 122 9.08 3.89 -9.70
C MET A 122 8.36 5.16 -10.12
N GLY A 123 9.01 6.32 -10.03
CA GLY A 123 8.37 7.60 -10.25
C GLY A 123 8.21 7.98 -11.71
N ASP A 124 7.05 8.50 -12.08
CA ASP A 124 6.84 9.21 -13.35
C ASP A 124 7.37 10.65 -13.24
N ARG A 125 7.20 11.22 -12.06
CA ARG A 125 7.78 12.52 -11.68
C ARG A 125 8.42 12.41 -10.33
N ILE A 126 9.56 13.06 -10.15
CA ILE A 126 10.33 13.04 -8.91
C ILE A 126 10.40 14.44 -8.35
N VAL A 127 10.13 14.57 -7.05
CA VAL A 127 10.28 15.80 -6.29
C VAL A 127 11.43 15.60 -5.31
N VAL A 128 12.48 16.39 -5.45
CA VAL A 128 13.60 16.39 -4.51
C VAL A 128 13.35 17.46 -3.45
N MET A 129 13.42 17.07 -2.18
CA MET A 129 13.18 17.96 -1.06
C MET A 129 14.39 18.04 -0.14
N LYS A 130 14.62 19.22 0.43
CA LYS A 130 15.63 19.45 1.45
C LYS A 130 15.11 20.49 2.43
N ASP A 131 15.19 20.17 3.73
CA ASP A 131 14.76 21.06 4.81
C ASP A 131 13.33 21.59 4.64
N GLY A 132 12.43 20.72 4.16
CA GLY A 132 11.03 21.07 3.93
C GLY A 132 10.78 21.88 2.67
N MET A 133 11.80 22.14 1.87
CA MET A 133 11.70 22.94 0.64
C MET A 133 11.88 22.07 -0.60
N ILE A 134 11.07 22.33 -1.62
CA ILE A 134 11.23 21.66 -2.92
C ILE A 134 12.46 22.24 -3.63
N GLN A 135 13.40 21.37 -4.00
CA GLN A 135 14.62 21.74 -4.71
C GLN A 135 14.48 21.54 -6.22
N GLN A 136 13.77 20.51 -6.63
CA GLN A 136 13.62 20.18 -8.05
C GLN A 136 12.38 19.33 -8.25
N VAL A 137 11.72 19.47 -9.40
CA VAL A 137 10.63 18.60 -9.86
C VAL A 137 10.91 18.26 -11.31
N ASP A 138 11.08 16.97 -11.62
CA ASP A 138 11.39 16.54 -12.97
C ASP A 138 11.03 15.06 -13.19
N THR A 139 11.18 14.57 -14.41
CA THR A 139 11.10 13.15 -14.75
C THR A 139 12.42 12.45 -14.39
N PRO A 140 12.45 11.10 -14.32
CA PRO A 140 13.67 10.35 -13.94
C PRO A 140 14.82 10.34 -14.95
N GLN A 141 14.82 11.19 -15.92
CA GLN A 141 15.87 11.24 -16.97
C GLN A 141 16.94 12.26 -16.69
#